data_452624e0e062464feb9e564a315bd628
#
_entry.id   452624e0e062464feb9e564a315bd628
#
_cell.length_a   1.000
_cell.length_b   1.000
_cell.length_c   1.000
_cell.angle_alpha   90.00
_cell.angle_beta   90.00
_cell.angle_gamma   90.00
#
_symmetry.space_group_name_H-M   'P 1'
#
loop_
_entity.id
_entity.type
_entity.pdbx_description
1 polymer ?
#
loop_
_entity_poly.entity_id
_entity_poly.type
_entity_poly.pdbx_seq_one_letter_code
_entity_poly.pdbx_strand_id
1 'polypeptide(L)'
;MSIWLVIPLALAMLWLANRYQLWRVPKPTSWPRLLMYHSISNEPPTGMNTSPETFASQIAWLKKQGYVFCTVSELLTTSKPKAIAITFDDGFANNYHQAFPLLKKYQAKATIYLAPEIAAIDKLTTAQISEMQASGLIEFGAHSMTHLNLLQAPTDIAQAEIVSSKQQVEALTGVACLSFAYPFGRFGAETIELV
;
A
#
# COMPACT_ATOMS: atom_id res chain seq x y z
N MET A 1 -13.16 5.43 -47.06
CA MET A 1 -12.08 5.27 -46.02
C MET A 1 -11.60 3.83 -46.12
N SER A 2 -10.35 3.59 -46.40
CA SER A 2 -9.83 2.23 -46.62
C SER A 2 -9.91 1.41 -45.38
N ILE A 3 -10.43 0.19 -45.43
CA ILE A 3 -10.57 -0.76 -44.30
C ILE A 3 -9.23 -1.00 -43.60
N TRP A 4 -8.12 -0.85 -44.32
CA TRP A 4 -6.76 -0.98 -43.83
C TRP A 4 -6.33 0.09 -42.82
N LEU A 5 -7.02 1.25 -42.75
CA LEU A 5 -6.79 2.28 -41.75
C LEU A 5 -7.76 2.17 -40.56
N VAL A 6 -8.94 1.58 -40.78
CA VAL A 6 -9.97 1.46 -39.74
C VAL A 6 -9.58 0.42 -38.67
N ILE A 7 -9.03 -0.74 -39.11
CA ILE A 7 -8.63 -1.81 -38.20
C ILE A 7 -7.54 -1.38 -37.22
N PRO A 8 -6.38 -0.82 -37.64
CA PRO A 8 -5.36 -0.39 -36.70
C PRO A 8 -5.82 0.74 -35.76
N LEU A 9 -6.69 1.65 -36.26
CA LEU A 9 -7.24 2.69 -35.39
C LEU A 9 -8.18 2.11 -34.32
N ALA A 10 -9.02 1.15 -34.67
CA ALA A 10 -9.89 0.47 -33.71
C ALA A 10 -9.08 -0.31 -32.66
N LEU A 11 -8.04 -1.01 -33.09
CA LEU A 11 -7.13 -1.73 -32.15
C LEU A 11 -6.38 -0.76 -31.24
N ALA A 12 -5.92 0.39 -31.73
CA ALA A 12 -5.27 1.42 -30.93
C ALA A 12 -6.26 2.01 -29.89
N MET A 13 -7.50 2.29 -30.30
CA MET A 13 -8.55 2.76 -29.36
C MET A 13 -8.88 1.72 -28.30
N LEU A 14 -9.01 0.45 -28.68
CA LEU A 14 -9.23 -0.65 -27.74
C LEU A 14 -8.05 -0.80 -26.77
N TRP A 15 -6.83 -0.69 -27.28
CA TRP A 15 -5.63 -0.71 -26.44
C TRP A 15 -5.61 0.46 -25.47
N LEU A 16 -5.88 1.68 -25.92
CA LEU A 16 -5.98 2.86 -25.05
C LEU A 16 -7.09 2.70 -24.04
N ALA A 17 -8.28 2.27 -24.47
CA ALA A 17 -9.39 2.01 -23.54
C ALA A 17 -8.99 0.99 -22.49
N ASN A 18 -8.32 -0.10 -22.87
CA ASN A 18 -7.80 -1.10 -21.94
C ASN A 18 -6.70 -0.52 -21.03
N ARG A 19 -5.74 0.21 -21.57
CA ARG A 19 -4.62 0.81 -20.82
C ARG A 19 -5.09 1.78 -19.75
N TYR A 20 -6.12 2.60 -20.06
CA TYR A 20 -6.70 3.60 -19.16
C TYR A 20 -8.01 3.15 -18.52
N GLN A 21 -8.45 1.93 -18.79
CA GLN A 21 -9.65 1.33 -18.20
C GLN A 21 -10.92 2.21 -18.35
N LEU A 22 -11.08 2.81 -19.53
CA LEU A 22 -12.14 3.77 -19.79
C LEU A 22 -13.57 3.21 -19.66
N TRP A 23 -13.73 1.88 -19.63
CA TRP A 23 -15.02 1.21 -19.37
C TRP A 23 -15.37 1.15 -17.87
N ARG A 24 -14.44 1.47 -16.97
CA ARG A 24 -14.74 1.44 -15.53
C ARG A 24 -15.66 2.59 -15.18
N VAL A 25 -16.83 2.26 -14.68
CA VAL A 25 -17.75 3.26 -14.12
C VAL A 25 -17.07 3.91 -12.90
N PRO A 26 -16.97 5.25 -12.87
CA PRO A 26 -16.42 5.94 -11.72
C PRO A 26 -17.18 5.56 -10.45
N LYS A 27 -16.45 5.17 -9.43
CA LYS A 27 -17.07 4.85 -8.13
C LYS A 27 -17.45 6.14 -7.41
N PRO A 28 -18.58 6.15 -6.67
CA PRO A 28 -18.97 7.31 -5.87
C PRO A 28 -17.88 7.77 -4.93
N THR A 29 -17.83 9.06 -4.63
CA THR A 29 -16.86 9.62 -3.67
C THR A 29 -17.06 9.13 -2.25
N SER A 30 -18.23 8.58 -1.95
CA SER A 30 -18.54 7.91 -0.68
C SER A 30 -17.84 6.55 -0.51
N TRP A 31 -17.35 5.95 -1.61
CA TRP A 31 -16.60 4.71 -1.52
C TRP A 31 -15.21 4.96 -0.95
N PRO A 32 -14.73 4.08 -0.06
CA PRO A 32 -13.39 4.17 0.47
C PRO A 32 -12.35 4.05 -0.64
N ARG A 33 -11.23 4.71 -0.48
CA ARG A 33 -10.08 4.69 -1.39
C ARG A 33 -8.87 4.16 -0.66
N LEU A 34 -8.03 3.45 -1.39
CA LEU A 34 -6.73 3.02 -0.92
C LEU A 34 -5.68 3.41 -1.95
N LEU A 35 -4.63 4.08 -1.50
CA LEU A 35 -3.46 4.45 -2.30
C LEU A 35 -2.25 3.71 -1.79
N MET A 36 -1.67 2.86 -2.61
CA MET A 36 -0.51 2.05 -2.28
C MET A 36 0.76 2.71 -2.79
N TYR A 37 1.76 2.75 -1.93
CA TYR A 37 3.14 3.15 -2.19
C TYR A 37 4.09 2.06 -1.68
N HIS A 38 5.37 2.20 -1.99
CA HIS A 38 6.44 1.39 -1.42
C HIS A 38 7.57 2.33 -0.96
N SER A 39 8.50 2.66 -1.84
CA SER A 39 9.62 3.55 -1.60
C SER A 39 9.28 5.01 -1.89
N ILE A 40 9.69 5.92 -0.99
CA ILE A 40 9.66 7.36 -1.22
C ILE A 40 11.09 7.86 -1.21
N SER A 41 11.64 8.13 -2.41
CA SER A 41 13.01 8.59 -2.54
C SER A 41 13.25 9.41 -3.83
N ASN A 42 14.39 10.12 -3.89
CA ASN A 42 14.85 10.82 -5.09
C ASN A 42 15.63 9.91 -6.07
N GLU A 43 15.69 8.63 -5.80
CA GLU A 43 16.22 7.63 -6.71
C GLU A 43 15.45 7.66 -8.05
N PRO A 44 16.06 7.20 -9.15
CA PRO A 44 15.39 7.12 -10.44
C PRO A 44 14.01 6.43 -10.32
N PRO A 45 12.97 6.92 -10.99
CA PRO A 45 11.64 6.36 -10.89
C PRO A 45 11.63 4.92 -11.39
N THR A 46 11.34 4.01 -10.47
CA THR A 46 10.94 2.63 -10.77
C THR A 46 9.44 2.49 -10.57
N GLY A 47 8.84 1.37 -10.94
CA GLY A 47 7.42 1.13 -10.65
C GLY A 47 7.08 1.13 -9.15
N MET A 48 8.09 1.08 -8.27
CA MET A 48 7.98 1.00 -6.81
C MET A 48 8.36 2.31 -6.09
N ASN A 49 8.95 3.28 -6.81
CA ASN A 49 9.51 4.49 -6.21
C ASN A 49 8.72 5.74 -6.60
N THR A 50 8.40 6.57 -5.61
CA THR A 50 7.74 7.88 -5.78
C THR A 50 8.61 8.96 -5.16
N SER A 51 8.84 10.08 -5.87
CA SER A 51 9.62 11.17 -5.28
C SER A 51 8.89 11.84 -4.12
N PRO A 52 9.62 12.37 -3.11
CA PRO A 52 9.02 13.10 -1.98
C PRO A 52 8.15 14.28 -2.44
N GLU A 53 8.54 15.00 -3.49
CA GLU A 53 7.77 16.12 -4.05
C GLU A 53 6.44 15.63 -4.64
N THR A 54 6.48 14.53 -5.39
CA THR A 54 5.27 13.93 -5.97
C THR A 54 4.33 13.47 -4.87
N PHE A 55 4.86 12.75 -3.87
CA PHE A 55 4.09 12.28 -2.72
C PHE A 55 3.47 13.45 -1.94
N ALA A 56 4.26 14.50 -1.64
CA ALA A 56 3.76 15.70 -0.97
C ALA A 56 2.65 16.39 -1.75
N SER A 57 2.80 16.52 -3.07
CA SER A 57 1.78 17.15 -3.92
C SER A 57 0.47 16.37 -3.95
N GLN A 58 0.55 15.03 -3.98
CA GLN A 58 -0.61 14.14 -3.95
C GLN A 58 -1.37 14.25 -2.62
N ILE A 59 -0.66 14.22 -1.47
CA ILE A 59 -1.30 14.39 -0.15
C ILE A 59 -1.93 15.78 -0.03
N ALA A 60 -1.22 16.84 -0.44
CA ALA A 60 -1.72 18.20 -0.40
C ALA A 60 -3.01 18.35 -1.23
N TRP A 61 -3.03 17.76 -2.42
CA TRP A 61 -4.20 17.76 -3.29
C TRP A 61 -5.38 17.01 -2.65
N LEU A 62 -5.15 15.81 -2.11
CA LEU A 62 -6.19 15.02 -1.43
C LEU A 62 -6.78 15.81 -0.25
N LYS A 63 -5.93 16.43 0.57
CA LYS A 63 -6.38 17.27 1.69
C LYS A 63 -7.22 18.44 1.21
N LYS A 64 -6.78 19.13 0.14
CA LYS A 64 -7.53 20.24 -0.49
C LYS A 64 -8.88 19.79 -1.03
N GLN A 65 -8.99 18.55 -1.53
CA GLN A 65 -10.25 17.97 -2.00
C GLN A 65 -11.15 17.48 -0.85
N GLY A 66 -10.74 17.63 0.40
CA GLY A 66 -11.51 17.24 1.59
C GLY A 66 -11.51 15.74 1.86
N TYR A 67 -10.49 15.02 1.41
CA TYR A 67 -10.31 13.62 1.81
C TYR A 67 -9.89 13.52 3.28
N VAL A 68 -10.41 12.50 3.97
CA VAL A 68 -10.12 12.19 5.36
C VAL A 68 -9.15 11.00 5.39
N PHE A 69 -7.94 11.23 5.86
CA PHE A 69 -6.92 10.19 5.97
C PHE A 69 -7.22 9.27 7.15
N CYS A 70 -7.26 7.98 6.88
CA CYS A 70 -7.51 6.91 7.84
C CYS A 70 -6.40 5.86 7.73
N THR A 71 -6.18 5.08 8.79
CA THR A 71 -5.47 3.81 8.65
C THR A 71 -6.37 2.78 7.96
N VAL A 72 -5.82 1.62 7.58
CA VAL A 72 -6.63 0.58 6.93
C VAL A 72 -7.69 0.06 7.87
N SER A 73 -7.38 -0.20 9.14
CA SER A 73 -8.36 -0.66 10.12
C SER A 73 -9.46 0.38 10.38
N GLU A 74 -9.11 1.67 10.43
CA GLU A 74 -10.10 2.75 10.54
C GLU A 74 -10.96 2.88 9.27
N LEU A 75 -10.38 2.64 8.08
CA LEU A 75 -11.12 2.72 6.82
C LEU A 75 -12.26 1.71 6.73
N LEU A 76 -12.07 0.53 7.32
CA LEU A 76 -13.08 -0.54 7.35
C LEU A 76 -14.27 -0.21 8.25
N THR A 77 -14.08 0.65 9.24
CA THR A 77 -15.09 0.97 10.27
C THR A 77 -15.69 2.37 10.12
N THR A 78 -15.07 3.23 9.28
CA THR A 78 -15.54 4.62 9.14
C THR A 78 -16.71 4.74 8.18
N SER A 79 -17.66 5.60 8.55
CA SER A 79 -18.74 6.05 7.65
C SER A 79 -18.46 7.40 6.99
N LYS A 80 -17.25 7.97 7.18
CA LYS A 80 -16.92 9.30 6.65
C LYS A 80 -16.88 9.29 5.13
N PRO A 81 -17.55 10.21 4.45
CA PRO A 81 -17.41 10.36 3.01
C PRO A 81 -15.98 10.78 2.68
N LYS A 82 -15.48 10.38 1.51
CA LYS A 82 -14.11 10.64 1.05
C LYS A 82 -13.02 10.12 2.01
N ALA A 83 -13.30 9.01 2.75
CA ALA A 83 -12.26 8.33 3.51
C ALA A 83 -11.22 7.73 2.56
N ILE A 84 -9.94 7.86 2.92
CA ILE A 84 -8.83 7.33 2.14
C ILE A 84 -7.74 6.77 3.07
N ALA A 85 -7.26 5.58 2.76
CA ALA A 85 -6.06 5.03 3.37
C ALA A 85 -4.86 5.18 2.44
N ILE A 86 -3.73 5.58 3.01
CA ILE A 86 -2.42 5.52 2.36
C ILE A 86 -1.72 4.30 2.91
N THR A 87 -1.19 3.44 2.03
CA THR A 87 -0.41 2.27 2.45
C THR A 87 0.99 2.31 1.88
N PHE A 88 1.93 1.75 2.62
CA PHE A 88 3.30 1.49 2.17
C PHE A 88 3.59 0.02 2.41
N ASP A 89 4.08 -0.66 1.39
CA ASP A 89 4.46 -2.06 1.49
C ASP A 89 5.98 -2.19 1.77
N ASP A 90 6.41 -3.36 2.22
CA ASP A 90 7.79 -3.78 2.51
C ASP A 90 8.46 -3.16 3.76
N GLY A 91 8.08 -1.96 4.19
CA GLY A 91 8.69 -1.30 5.33
C GLY A 91 10.06 -0.68 5.04
N PHE A 92 10.23 -0.02 3.89
CA PHE A 92 11.45 0.70 3.52
C PHE A 92 11.85 1.76 4.55
N ALA A 93 13.14 1.88 4.87
CA ALA A 93 13.68 2.91 5.78
C ALA A 93 13.33 4.34 5.33
N ASN A 94 13.23 4.58 4.03
CA ASN A 94 12.83 5.89 3.50
C ASN A 94 11.36 6.26 3.78
N ASN A 95 10.52 5.33 4.20
CA ASN A 95 9.21 5.66 4.73
C ASN A 95 9.32 6.50 6.02
N TYR A 96 10.33 6.25 6.86
CA TYR A 96 10.61 7.09 8.01
C TYR A 96 11.27 8.42 7.61
N HIS A 97 12.31 8.37 6.78
CA HIS A 97 13.12 9.55 6.47
C HIS A 97 12.43 10.55 5.55
N GLN A 98 11.60 10.09 4.61
CA GLN A 98 10.99 10.91 3.57
C GLN A 98 9.46 11.01 3.69
N ALA A 99 8.76 9.90 3.88
CA ALA A 99 7.30 9.90 3.93
C ALA A 99 6.76 10.42 5.28
N PHE A 100 7.29 9.95 6.39
CA PHE A 100 6.77 10.26 7.73
C PHE A 100 6.78 11.76 8.09
N PRO A 101 7.84 12.56 7.77
CA PRO A 101 7.78 14.01 7.95
C PRO A 101 6.65 14.68 7.17
N LEU A 102 6.36 14.20 5.95
CA LEU A 102 5.25 14.70 5.14
C LEU A 102 3.90 14.30 5.73
N LEU A 103 3.76 13.05 6.17
CA LEU A 103 2.55 12.59 6.86
C LEU A 103 2.29 13.41 8.12
N LYS A 104 3.31 13.71 8.93
CA LYS A 104 3.20 14.60 10.09
C LYS A 104 2.77 16.02 9.69
N LYS A 105 3.40 16.61 8.68
CA LYS A 105 3.07 17.96 8.17
C LYS A 105 1.61 18.09 7.78
N TYR A 106 1.07 17.08 7.12
CA TYR A 106 -0.32 17.11 6.62
C TYR A 106 -1.33 16.47 7.60
N GLN A 107 -0.88 15.95 8.75
CA GLN A 107 -1.70 15.16 9.68
C GLN A 107 -2.41 14.02 8.95
N ALA A 108 -1.69 13.34 8.05
CA ALA A 108 -2.19 12.25 7.24
C ALA A 108 -1.86 10.93 7.90
N LYS A 109 -2.88 10.12 8.18
CA LYS A 109 -2.70 8.75 8.66
C LYS A 109 -2.30 7.82 7.51
N ALA A 110 -1.55 6.78 7.84
CA ALA A 110 -1.13 5.75 6.90
C ALA A 110 -0.99 4.39 7.60
N THR A 111 -0.96 3.31 6.80
CA THR A 111 -0.62 1.96 7.25
C THR A 111 0.65 1.50 6.54
N ILE A 112 1.61 0.96 7.27
CA ILE A 112 2.84 0.40 6.72
C ILE A 112 2.82 -1.11 6.94
N TYR A 113 2.92 -1.87 5.86
CA TYR A 113 2.99 -3.32 5.88
C TYR A 113 4.45 -3.77 5.94
N LEU A 114 4.82 -4.45 7.02
CA LEU A 114 6.19 -4.89 7.25
C LEU A 114 6.40 -6.32 6.76
N ALA A 115 7.47 -6.53 6.01
CA ALA A 115 8.06 -7.84 5.75
C ALA A 115 9.41 -7.91 6.51
N PRO A 116 9.42 -8.37 7.76
CA PRO A 116 10.56 -8.18 8.67
C PRO A 116 11.88 -8.80 8.19
N GLU A 117 11.82 -9.88 7.42
CA GLU A 117 12.99 -10.56 6.87
C GLU A 117 13.17 -10.41 5.37
N ILE A 118 12.44 -9.46 4.73
CA ILE A 118 12.68 -9.16 3.32
C ILE A 118 14.16 -8.84 3.06
N ALA A 119 14.71 -9.43 2.02
CA ALA A 119 16.09 -9.20 1.62
C ALA A 119 16.22 -7.98 0.70
N ALA A 120 17.46 -7.48 0.55
CA ALA A 120 17.86 -6.51 -0.46
C ALA A 120 17.19 -5.11 -0.38
N ILE A 121 16.56 -4.76 0.74
CA ILE A 121 16.10 -3.38 1.00
C ILE A 121 16.68 -2.86 2.32
N ASP A 122 16.85 -1.55 2.41
CA ASP A 122 17.08 -0.87 3.67
C ASP A 122 15.73 -0.72 4.40
N LYS A 123 15.62 -1.34 5.59
CA LYS A 123 14.38 -1.49 6.35
C LYS A 123 14.28 -0.52 7.51
N LEU A 124 13.05 -0.25 7.94
CA LEU A 124 12.78 0.45 9.19
C LEU A 124 13.44 -0.27 10.37
N THR A 125 14.10 0.49 11.23
CA THR A 125 14.62 0.00 12.50
C THR A 125 13.52 -0.06 13.56
N THR A 126 13.71 -0.88 14.61
CA THR A 126 12.75 -0.96 15.73
C THR A 126 12.51 0.42 16.38
N ALA A 127 13.54 1.26 16.51
CA ALA A 127 13.39 2.60 17.05
C ALA A 127 12.51 3.50 16.18
N GLN A 128 12.68 3.43 14.86
CA GLN A 128 11.85 4.17 13.91
C GLN A 128 10.39 3.69 13.93
N ILE A 129 10.17 2.37 13.98
CA ILE A 129 8.82 1.78 14.12
C ILE A 129 8.15 2.29 15.40
N SER A 130 8.85 2.25 16.54
CA SER A 130 8.33 2.74 17.81
C SER A 130 7.98 4.23 17.76
N GLU A 131 8.82 5.09 17.18
CA GLU A 131 8.52 6.52 17.02
C GLU A 131 7.29 6.76 16.14
N MET A 132 7.23 6.07 15.00
CA MET A 132 6.10 6.17 14.07
C MET A 132 4.80 5.70 14.72
N GLN A 133 4.83 4.58 15.44
CA GLN A 133 3.69 4.05 16.19
C GLN A 133 3.22 5.04 17.27
N ALA A 134 4.14 5.60 18.05
CA ALA A 134 3.84 6.55 19.12
C ALA A 134 3.22 7.86 18.60
N SER A 135 3.42 8.20 17.33
CA SER A 135 2.82 9.40 16.72
C SER A 135 1.29 9.34 16.60
N GLY A 136 0.70 8.15 16.63
CA GLY A 136 -0.73 7.92 16.38
C GLY A 136 -1.16 8.14 14.92
N LEU A 137 -0.21 8.38 14.01
CA LEU A 137 -0.48 8.56 12.58
C LEU A 137 -0.28 7.27 11.78
N ILE A 138 0.55 6.35 12.29
CA ILE A 138 0.95 5.15 11.56
C ILE A 138 0.41 3.90 12.24
N GLU A 139 -0.30 3.09 11.46
CA GLU A 139 -0.63 1.71 11.78
C GLU A 139 0.37 0.79 11.09
N PHE A 140 0.78 -0.28 11.75
CA PHE A 140 1.61 -1.31 11.14
C PHE A 140 0.80 -2.59 10.92
N GLY A 141 0.91 -3.15 9.71
CA GLY A 141 0.33 -4.42 9.30
C GLY A 141 1.42 -5.40 8.88
N ALA A 142 1.04 -6.63 8.58
CA ALA A 142 1.96 -7.69 8.16
C ALA A 142 1.98 -7.87 6.63
N HIS A 143 3.15 -8.25 6.08
CA HIS A 143 3.38 -8.46 4.65
C HIS A 143 4.16 -9.77 4.36
N SER A 144 3.82 -10.85 5.04
CA SER A 144 4.61 -12.08 5.24
C SER A 144 5.98 -11.81 5.88
N MET A 145 6.68 -12.86 6.25
CA MET A 145 7.97 -12.71 6.93
C MET A 145 9.09 -12.32 5.96
N THR A 146 9.17 -13.03 4.83
CA THR A 146 10.25 -12.90 3.83
C THR A 146 9.79 -12.27 2.51
N HIS A 147 8.56 -11.75 2.43
CA HIS A 147 7.94 -11.29 1.19
C HIS A 147 7.75 -12.42 0.17
N LEU A 148 7.36 -13.62 0.65
CA LEU A 148 7.17 -14.81 -0.17
C LEU A 148 5.90 -14.71 -1.02
N ASN A 149 5.92 -15.25 -2.25
CA ASN A 149 4.70 -15.43 -3.05
C ASN A 149 3.85 -16.56 -2.46
N LEU A 150 2.92 -16.21 -1.59
CA LEU A 150 2.09 -17.14 -0.83
C LEU A 150 1.20 -18.04 -1.72
N LEU A 151 0.79 -17.55 -2.89
CA LEU A 151 -0.02 -18.32 -3.83
C LEU A 151 0.72 -19.53 -4.42
N GLN A 152 2.05 -19.47 -4.46
CA GLN A 152 2.91 -20.54 -5.02
C GLN A 152 3.61 -21.37 -3.95
N ALA A 153 3.52 -20.95 -2.69
CA ALA A 153 4.14 -21.66 -1.57
C ALA A 153 3.29 -22.86 -1.14
N PRO A 154 3.90 -23.93 -0.60
CA PRO A 154 3.17 -24.95 0.14
C PRO A 154 2.35 -24.32 1.29
N THR A 155 1.17 -24.87 1.60
CA THR A 155 0.22 -24.30 2.57
C THR A 155 0.83 -24.13 3.96
N ASP A 156 1.60 -25.08 4.42
CA ASP A 156 2.30 -25.02 5.72
C ASP A 156 3.34 -23.89 5.77
N ILE A 157 4.06 -23.67 4.69
CA ILE A 157 5.02 -22.57 4.54
C ILE A 157 4.27 -21.21 4.48
N ALA A 158 3.20 -21.13 3.68
CA ALA A 158 2.38 -19.92 3.60
C ALA A 158 1.79 -19.56 4.98
N GLN A 159 1.28 -20.53 5.71
CA GLN A 159 0.76 -20.35 7.07
C GLN A 159 1.85 -19.86 8.04
N ALA A 160 3.03 -20.47 8.00
CA ALA A 160 4.16 -20.06 8.83
C ALA A 160 4.58 -18.60 8.54
N GLU A 161 4.68 -18.22 7.27
CA GLU A 161 5.00 -16.85 6.82
C GLU A 161 3.98 -15.83 7.34
N ILE A 162 2.69 -16.13 7.27
CA ILE A 162 1.60 -15.26 7.73
C ILE A 162 1.65 -15.11 9.25
N VAL A 163 1.65 -16.23 9.98
CA VAL A 163 1.60 -16.24 11.44
C VAL A 163 2.85 -15.59 12.04
N SER A 164 4.04 -15.95 11.54
CA SER A 164 5.31 -15.39 12.05
C SER A 164 5.42 -13.89 11.78
N SER A 165 4.99 -13.42 10.61
CA SER A 165 5.02 -11.99 10.30
C SER A 165 4.08 -11.18 11.20
N LYS A 166 2.88 -11.68 11.47
CA LYS A 166 1.95 -11.08 12.42
C LYS A 166 2.57 -10.97 13.81
N GLN A 167 3.10 -12.07 14.34
CA GLN A 167 3.74 -12.11 15.66
C GLN A 167 4.93 -11.13 15.74
N GLN A 168 5.73 -11.07 14.68
CA GLN A 168 6.88 -10.17 14.63
C GLN A 168 6.45 -8.70 14.60
N VAL A 169 5.41 -8.35 13.82
CA VAL A 169 4.85 -6.98 13.82
C VAL A 169 4.32 -6.62 15.20
N GLU A 170 3.58 -7.51 15.87
CA GLU A 170 3.08 -7.30 17.22
C GLU A 170 4.22 -7.13 18.24
N ALA A 171 5.30 -7.91 18.11
CA ALA A 171 6.49 -7.76 18.97
C ALA A 171 7.22 -6.42 18.76
N LEU A 172 7.28 -5.93 17.49
CA LEU A 172 7.94 -4.67 17.14
C LEU A 172 7.12 -3.44 17.57
N THR A 173 5.80 -3.53 17.54
CA THR A 173 4.90 -2.39 17.76
C THR A 173 4.31 -2.35 19.17
N GLY A 174 4.23 -3.48 19.84
CA GLY A 174 3.57 -3.63 21.15
C GLY A 174 2.04 -3.60 21.07
N VAL A 175 1.44 -3.64 19.86
CA VAL A 175 -0.02 -3.62 19.66
C VAL A 175 -0.44 -4.73 18.69
N ALA A 176 -1.73 -5.07 18.68
CA ALA A 176 -2.29 -6.08 17.79
C ALA A 176 -2.11 -5.69 16.31
N CYS A 177 -1.68 -6.64 15.48
CA CYS A 177 -1.63 -6.51 14.03
C CYS A 177 -3.00 -6.85 13.44
N LEU A 178 -3.68 -5.85 12.89
CA LEU A 178 -5.09 -5.96 12.46
C LEU A 178 -5.26 -6.11 10.96
N SER A 179 -4.19 -6.01 10.18
CA SER A 179 -4.27 -6.04 8.72
C SER A 179 -3.07 -6.75 8.09
N PHE A 180 -3.31 -7.38 6.95
CA PHE A 180 -2.32 -8.11 6.16
C PHE A 180 -2.38 -7.66 4.71
N ALA A 181 -1.24 -7.45 4.07
CA ALA A 181 -1.12 -7.27 2.63
C ALA A 181 -0.44 -8.51 2.01
N TYR A 182 -1.00 -8.99 0.88
CA TYR A 182 -0.43 -10.15 0.20
C TYR A 182 0.74 -9.72 -0.70
N PRO A 183 1.94 -10.30 -0.53
CA PRO A 183 3.07 -10.02 -1.42
C PRO A 183 2.70 -10.17 -2.90
N PHE A 184 3.15 -9.23 -3.74
CA PHE A 184 2.83 -9.16 -5.17
C PHE A 184 1.33 -9.02 -5.49
N GLY A 185 0.45 -8.81 -4.50
CA GLY A 185 -1.01 -8.87 -4.67
C GLY A 185 -1.52 -10.25 -5.10
N ARG A 186 -0.76 -11.31 -4.80
CA ARG A 186 -1.08 -12.70 -5.21
C ARG A 186 -1.66 -13.50 -4.05
N PHE A 187 -2.92 -13.87 -4.22
CA PHE A 187 -3.67 -14.63 -3.22
C PHE A 187 -4.68 -15.56 -3.91
N GLY A 188 -5.12 -16.57 -3.20
CA GLY A 188 -6.18 -17.50 -3.59
C GLY A 188 -7.11 -17.81 -2.41
N ALA A 189 -8.15 -18.62 -2.63
CA ALA A 189 -9.10 -18.96 -1.58
C ALA A 189 -8.40 -19.52 -0.32
N GLU A 190 -7.46 -20.43 -0.52
CA GLU A 190 -6.69 -21.05 0.57
C GLU A 190 -5.88 -20.03 1.36
N THR A 191 -5.14 -19.12 0.70
CA THR A 191 -4.35 -18.10 1.40
C THR A 191 -5.21 -17.04 2.09
N ILE A 192 -6.45 -16.82 1.64
CA ILE A 192 -7.41 -15.94 2.31
C ILE A 192 -7.86 -16.56 3.65
N GLU A 193 -8.06 -17.87 3.69
CA GLU A 193 -8.47 -18.58 4.91
C GLU A 193 -7.36 -18.64 5.97
N LEU A 194 -6.09 -18.44 5.59
CA LEU A 194 -4.95 -18.44 6.49
C LEU A 194 -4.74 -17.11 7.23
N VAL A 195 -5.29 -15.99 6.74
CA VAL A 195 -5.17 -14.64 7.31
C VAL A 195 -6.32 -14.35 8.27
#